data_0abf9a41d9e25bff91f859070d819067
#
_entry.id   0abf9a41d9e25bff91f859070d819067
#
_cell.length_a   1.000
_cell.length_b   1.000
_cell.length_c   1.000
_cell.angle_alpha   90.00
_cell.angle_beta   90.00
_cell.angle_gamma   90.00
#
_symmetry.space_group_name_H-M   'P 1'
#
loop_
_entity.id
_entity.type
_entity.pdbx_description
1 polymer ?
#
loop_
_entity_poly.entity_id
_entity_poly.type
_entity_poly.pdbx_seq_one_letter_code
_entity_poly.pdbx_strand_id
1 'polypeptide(L)'
;MSMAHLIVTDFGAIKSANIEIKKYNFFIGHTSSGKSTIAKLLAIFNNSIFWAIKEGDFNSFLRLLDKYNINFEFTSTTIIRYSNEKYYWEIGLNKFHSNYEDADLMEMANTSKSYDFILKFIERKENNFAYKEFIKSLRNLLDLKDSAMVELIKPALVGLLYEECIPVYIPAERLLISTFSNSIFSLLQAGASIPDCIKDFGSLYEKARIQYKNIDINILDIKVSFNNNGDTVYLMNENKEVKLSQTSSGIQSIIPLWIVFNQYVESKKKQILVIEEPELNLFPSTQHFLIDWIMRKMRESNGSIVITTHSPYVLSVVDNLILAQEILKKSNKKKLVLSKIKELIPSMALIDFDDVSSYFFHSDGTVKDIRDTDIKSLGAEYIDTASDKLGYIFDELCNIERNEL
;
A
#
# COMPACT_ATOMS: atom_id res chain seq x y z
N MET A 1 3.72 16.43 -3.09
CA MET A 1 2.43 15.72 -2.92
C MET A 1 1.55 16.61 -2.09
N SER A 2 0.25 16.70 -2.38
CA SER A 2 -0.70 17.38 -1.50
C SER A 2 -0.73 16.67 -0.16
N MET A 3 -0.62 17.41 0.93
CA MET A 3 -0.80 16.85 2.28
C MET A 3 -2.22 16.33 2.41
N ALA A 4 -2.36 15.03 2.70
CA ALA A 4 -3.66 14.44 3.02
C ALA A 4 -3.66 14.04 4.49
N HIS A 5 -4.83 14.14 5.13
CA HIS A 5 -5.02 13.78 6.53
C HIS A 5 -6.17 12.80 6.68
N LEU A 6 -6.00 11.84 7.58
CA LEU A 6 -7.04 10.91 7.98
C LEU A 6 -7.23 10.96 9.50
N ILE A 7 -8.43 11.34 9.92
CA ILE A 7 -8.84 11.31 11.33
C ILE A 7 -9.87 10.21 11.48
N VAL A 8 -9.69 9.33 12.46
CA VAL A 8 -10.63 8.24 12.78
C VAL A 8 -10.89 8.23 14.28
N THR A 9 -12.16 8.21 14.65
CA THR A 9 -12.64 8.09 16.03
C THR A 9 -13.63 6.94 16.11
N ASP A 10 -13.46 6.06 17.09
CA ASP A 10 -14.35 4.94 17.42
C ASP A 10 -14.80 4.10 16.21
N PHE A 11 -13.82 3.56 15.45
CA PHE A 11 -14.07 2.70 14.31
C PHE A 11 -13.24 1.40 14.36
N GLY A 12 -13.91 0.26 14.52
CA GLY A 12 -13.25 -1.03 14.72
C GLY A 12 -12.37 -1.03 15.95
N ALA A 13 -11.09 -1.37 15.80
CA ALA A 13 -10.11 -1.34 16.91
C ALA A 13 -9.58 0.08 17.21
N ILE A 14 -9.91 1.08 16.37
CA ILE A 14 -9.38 2.44 16.52
C ILE A 14 -10.29 3.26 17.42
N LYS A 15 -9.76 3.76 18.54
CA LYS A 15 -10.42 4.78 19.38
C LYS A 15 -10.12 6.18 18.90
N SER A 16 -8.87 6.46 18.58
CA SER A 16 -8.46 7.78 18.11
C SER A 16 -7.20 7.68 17.26
N ALA A 17 -7.28 8.18 16.03
CA ALA A 17 -6.16 8.32 15.12
C ALA A 17 -6.21 9.67 14.42
N ASN A 18 -5.06 10.34 14.28
CA ASN A 18 -4.87 11.54 13.49
C ASN A 18 -3.57 11.36 12.69
N ILE A 19 -3.70 11.15 11.38
CA ILE A 19 -2.63 10.67 10.52
C ILE A 19 -2.41 11.64 9.37
N GLU A 20 -1.22 12.18 9.27
CA GLU A 20 -0.71 12.90 8.11
C GLU A 20 -0.13 11.92 7.10
N ILE A 21 -0.57 12.00 5.84
CA ILE A 21 -0.13 11.11 4.77
C ILE A 21 0.98 11.78 3.99
N LYS A 22 2.12 11.09 3.92
CA LYS A 22 3.32 11.52 3.21
C LYS A 22 3.68 10.55 2.06
N LYS A 23 4.84 10.72 1.46
CA LYS A 23 5.32 9.81 0.42
C LYS A 23 5.56 8.40 0.98
N TYR A 24 6.13 8.29 2.18
CA TYR A 24 6.44 7.03 2.87
C TYR A 24 5.72 7.01 4.21
N ASN A 25 4.85 6.03 4.44
CA ASN A 25 4.02 5.94 5.65
C ASN A 25 4.22 4.58 6.30
N PHE A 26 4.60 4.57 7.58
CA PHE A 26 4.87 3.35 8.34
C PHE A 26 3.91 3.25 9.53
N PHE A 27 3.15 2.16 9.59
CA PHE A 27 2.22 1.86 10.66
C PHE A 27 2.71 0.64 11.42
N ILE A 28 3.14 0.86 12.65
CA ILE A 28 3.68 -0.19 13.49
C ILE A 28 2.91 -0.29 14.80
N GLY A 29 2.92 -1.43 15.46
CA GLY A 29 2.27 -1.61 16.76
C GLY A 29 1.73 -3.01 16.95
N HIS A 30 0.91 -3.17 18.01
CA HIS A 30 0.40 -4.46 18.45
C HIS A 30 -0.50 -5.14 17.40
N THR A 31 -0.61 -6.46 17.48
CA THR A 31 -1.58 -7.24 16.70
C THR A 31 -2.99 -6.75 17.03
N SER A 32 -3.87 -6.72 16.03
CA SER A 32 -5.27 -6.27 16.15
C SER A 32 -5.46 -4.83 16.65
N SER A 33 -4.45 -3.96 16.56
CA SER A 33 -4.52 -2.54 16.98
C SER A 33 -5.11 -1.60 15.92
N GLY A 34 -5.54 -2.10 14.75
CA GLY A 34 -6.19 -1.31 13.71
C GLY A 34 -5.26 -0.80 12.59
N LYS A 35 -3.98 -1.21 12.53
CA LYS A 35 -3.07 -0.85 11.43
C LYS A 35 -3.65 -1.14 10.05
N SER A 36 -4.11 -2.39 9.83
CA SER A 36 -4.75 -2.81 8.58
C SER A 36 -6.03 -2.03 8.30
N THR A 37 -6.81 -1.68 9.32
CA THR A 37 -8.01 -0.84 9.18
C THR A 37 -7.67 0.51 8.57
N ILE A 38 -6.69 1.21 9.14
CA ILE A 38 -6.23 2.51 8.61
C ILE A 38 -5.65 2.37 7.21
N ALA A 39 -4.82 1.36 6.96
CA ALA A 39 -4.22 1.12 5.65
C ALA A 39 -5.29 0.86 4.57
N LYS A 40 -6.33 0.08 4.88
CA LYS A 40 -7.48 -0.19 4.02
C LYS A 40 -8.34 1.05 3.80
N LEU A 41 -8.58 1.86 4.83
CA LEU A 41 -9.26 3.16 4.66
C LEU A 41 -8.50 4.07 3.68
N LEU A 42 -7.16 4.13 3.79
CA LEU A 42 -6.35 4.89 2.84
C LEU A 42 -6.46 4.35 1.41
N ALA A 43 -6.52 3.03 1.23
CA ALA A 43 -6.79 2.44 -0.07
C ALA A 43 -8.18 2.85 -0.59
N ILE A 44 -9.22 2.85 0.26
CA ILE A 44 -10.57 3.28 -0.10
C ILE A 44 -10.58 4.75 -0.53
N PHE A 45 -10.02 5.66 0.27
CA PHE A 45 -10.02 7.09 -0.03
C PHE A 45 -9.19 7.47 -1.27
N ASN A 46 -8.27 6.62 -1.68
CA ASN A 46 -7.50 6.78 -2.92
C ASN A 46 -8.07 5.97 -4.09
N ASN A 47 -9.28 5.41 -3.95
CA ASN A 47 -9.95 4.67 -5.00
C ASN A 47 -10.91 5.60 -5.78
N SER A 48 -10.86 5.56 -7.11
CA SER A 48 -11.76 6.32 -7.96
C SER A 48 -13.24 6.08 -7.67
N ILE A 49 -13.62 4.87 -7.26
CA ILE A 49 -15.01 4.54 -6.91
C ILE A 49 -15.47 5.35 -5.69
N PHE A 50 -14.58 5.58 -4.69
CA PHE A 50 -14.90 6.41 -3.54
C PHE A 50 -15.25 7.85 -3.96
N TRP A 51 -14.49 8.42 -4.88
CA TRP A 51 -14.71 9.78 -5.39
C TRP A 51 -15.98 9.94 -6.22
N ALA A 52 -16.56 8.82 -6.69
CA ALA A 52 -17.84 8.78 -7.38
C ALA A 52 -19.05 8.72 -6.45
N ILE A 53 -18.86 8.52 -5.15
CA ILE A 53 -19.94 8.44 -4.17
C ILE A 53 -20.56 9.84 -4.00
N LYS A 54 -21.88 9.92 -4.15
CA LYS A 54 -22.63 11.16 -3.92
C LYS A 54 -22.70 11.49 -2.45
N GLU A 55 -22.78 12.79 -2.16
CA GLU A 55 -23.10 13.26 -0.82
C GLU A 55 -24.41 12.61 -0.33
N GLY A 56 -24.39 12.16 0.93
CA GLY A 56 -25.53 11.43 1.54
C GLY A 56 -25.63 9.96 1.20
N ASP A 57 -24.86 9.42 0.23
CA ASP A 57 -24.90 7.99 -0.11
C ASP A 57 -23.96 7.16 0.80
N PHE A 58 -24.36 7.06 2.07
CA PHE A 58 -23.66 6.26 3.06
C PHE A 58 -23.59 4.76 2.69
N ASN A 59 -24.62 4.24 2.02
CA ASN A 59 -24.67 2.81 1.64
C ASN A 59 -23.58 2.43 0.61
N SER A 60 -23.27 3.31 -0.32
CA SER A 60 -22.18 3.06 -1.27
C SER A 60 -20.82 3.05 -0.58
N PHE A 61 -20.63 3.87 0.47
CA PHE A 61 -19.43 3.81 1.29
C PHE A 61 -19.35 2.49 2.09
N LEU A 62 -20.45 2.02 2.68
CA LEU A 62 -20.49 0.72 3.38
C LEU A 62 -20.06 -0.44 2.47
N ARG A 63 -20.46 -0.43 1.20
CA ARG A 63 -20.02 -1.44 0.21
C ARG A 63 -18.50 -1.42 -0.02
N LEU A 64 -17.85 -0.25 0.04
CA LEU A 64 -16.39 -0.18 -0.03
C LEU A 64 -15.73 -0.73 1.22
N LEU A 65 -16.30 -0.49 2.40
CA LEU A 65 -15.79 -1.09 3.64
C LEU A 65 -15.92 -2.62 3.62
N ASP A 66 -17.04 -3.13 3.11
CA ASP A 66 -17.27 -4.57 2.93
C ASP A 66 -16.25 -5.20 1.97
N LYS A 67 -15.99 -4.56 0.84
CA LYS A 67 -14.96 -4.98 -0.13
C LYS A 67 -13.60 -5.22 0.52
N TYR A 68 -13.21 -4.38 1.49
CA TYR A 68 -11.95 -4.50 2.22
C TYR A 68 -12.07 -5.29 3.53
N ASN A 69 -13.26 -5.87 3.82
CA ASN A 69 -13.55 -6.61 5.06
C ASN A 69 -13.24 -5.78 6.32
N ILE A 70 -13.71 -4.53 6.33
CA ILE A 70 -13.61 -3.59 7.46
C ILE A 70 -14.96 -2.88 7.71
N ASN A 71 -16.07 -3.54 7.43
CA ASN A 71 -17.44 -3.04 7.62
C ASN A 71 -17.87 -3.12 9.10
N PHE A 72 -17.10 -2.50 9.99
CA PHE A 72 -17.43 -2.42 11.39
C PHE A 72 -18.70 -1.58 11.63
N GLU A 73 -19.37 -1.85 12.73
CA GLU A 73 -20.57 -1.11 13.13
C GLU A 73 -20.22 0.36 13.46
N PHE A 74 -21.03 1.29 12.92
CA PHE A 74 -20.94 2.70 13.23
C PHE A 74 -21.76 3.01 14.48
N THR A 75 -21.12 3.65 15.44
CA THR A 75 -21.76 4.19 16.66
C THR A 75 -22.04 5.69 16.49
N SER A 76 -22.74 6.30 17.46
CA SER A 76 -22.97 7.75 17.46
C SER A 76 -21.69 8.56 17.59
N THR A 77 -20.61 7.97 18.08
CA THR A 77 -19.29 8.60 18.26
C THR A 77 -18.33 8.32 17.10
N THR A 78 -18.68 7.41 16.18
CA THR A 78 -17.82 7.09 15.03
C THR A 78 -17.72 8.27 14.10
N ILE A 79 -16.48 8.71 13.84
CA ILE A 79 -16.15 9.74 12.85
C ILE A 79 -14.94 9.26 12.05
N ILE A 80 -15.09 9.30 10.73
CA ILE A 80 -13.99 9.12 9.78
C ILE A 80 -13.92 10.38 8.93
N ARG A 81 -12.85 11.14 9.03
CA ARG A 81 -12.63 12.34 8.22
C ARG A 81 -11.36 12.17 7.39
N TYR A 82 -11.52 12.26 6.09
CA TYR A 82 -10.40 12.31 5.15
C TYR A 82 -10.37 13.67 4.48
N SER A 83 -9.20 14.27 4.38
CA SER A 83 -9.04 15.57 3.71
C SER A 83 -7.73 15.63 2.93
N ASN A 84 -7.73 16.39 1.85
CA ASN A 84 -6.55 16.84 1.12
C ASN A 84 -6.58 18.37 1.02
N GLU A 85 -5.70 18.98 0.25
CA GLU A 85 -5.61 20.44 0.12
C GLU A 85 -6.92 21.12 -0.35
N LYS A 86 -7.76 20.42 -1.11
CA LYS A 86 -8.96 21.01 -1.73
C LYS A 86 -10.26 20.45 -1.14
N TYR A 87 -10.30 19.15 -0.83
CA TYR A 87 -11.52 18.44 -0.49
C TYR A 87 -11.45 17.79 0.87
N TYR A 88 -12.62 17.64 1.50
CA TYR A 88 -12.78 16.82 2.70
C TYR A 88 -14.04 15.97 2.61
N TRP A 89 -14.00 14.86 3.30
CA TRP A 89 -15.13 13.95 3.57
C TRP A 89 -15.23 13.72 5.05
N GLU A 90 -16.43 13.78 5.58
CA GLU A 90 -16.75 13.44 6.96
C GLU A 90 -17.85 12.41 6.96
N ILE A 91 -17.54 11.25 7.55
CA ILE A 91 -18.38 10.06 7.53
C ILE A 91 -18.65 9.66 8.98
N GLY A 92 -19.92 9.46 9.31
CA GLY A 92 -20.39 9.02 10.61
C GLY A 92 -21.63 8.15 10.46
N LEU A 93 -22.29 7.82 11.56
CA LEU A 93 -23.50 7.01 11.54
C LEU A 93 -24.57 7.67 10.63
N ASN A 94 -24.92 6.99 9.52
CA ASN A 94 -25.85 7.49 8.50
C ASN A 94 -25.52 8.87 7.94
N LYS A 95 -24.22 9.26 7.99
CA LYS A 95 -23.73 10.52 7.46
C LYS A 95 -22.60 10.26 6.46
N PHE A 96 -22.72 10.89 5.30
CA PHE A 96 -21.65 10.96 4.31
C PHE A 96 -21.67 12.37 3.74
N HIS A 97 -20.79 13.22 4.20
CA HIS A 97 -20.72 14.64 3.88
C HIS A 97 -19.38 14.99 3.24
N SER A 98 -19.40 15.83 2.22
CA SER A 98 -18.19 16.33 1.57
C SER A 98 -18.39 17.74 1.04
N ASN A 99 -17.30 18.47 0.81
CA ASN A 99 -17.32 19.69 0.01
C ASN A 99 -16.96 19.42 -1.47
N TYR A 100 -16.95 18.16 -1.87
CA TYR A 100 -16.68 17.74 -3.24
C TYR A 100 -17.98 17.76 -4.03
N GLU A 101 -18.05 18.57 -5.09
CA GLU A 101 -19.24 18.75 -5.92
C GLU A 101 -19.05 18.14 -7.33
N ASP A 102 -20.15 17.84 -8.00
CA ASP A 102 -20.13 17.34 -9.38
C ASP A 102 -19.48 18.31 -10.37
N ALA A 103 -19.55 19.62 -10.10
CA ALA A 103 -18.86 20.63 -10.85
C ALA A 103 -17.33 20.44 -10.86
N ASP A 104 -16.75 19.98 -9.75
CA ASP A 104 -15.32 19.70 -9.64
C ASP A 104 -14.88 18.53 -10.53
N LEU A 105 -15.72 17.51 -10.68
CA LEU A 105 -15.50 16.40 -11.63
C LEU A 105 -15.48 16.91 -13.07
N MET A 106 -16.41 17.81 -13.42
CA MET A 106 -16.47 18.36 -14.76
C MET A 106 -15.32 19.33 -15.04
N GLU A 107 -14.86 20.10 -14.06
CA GLU A 107 -13.66 20.92 -14.17
C GLU A 107 -12.41 20.06 -14.42
N MET A 108 -12.26 18.95 -13.68
CA MET A 108 -11.15 18.00 -13.89
C MET A 108 -11.23 17.35 -15.27
N ALA A 109 -12.44 17.02 -15.76
CA ALA A 109 -12.65 16.47 -17.10
C ALA A 109 -12.36 17.50 -18.21
N ASN A 110 -12.64 18.77 -17.95
CA ASN A 110 -12.45 19.87 -18.92
C ASN A 110 -11.04 20.46 -18.91
N THR A 111 -10.16 20.10 -17.98
CA THR A 111 -8.76 20.53 -18.07
C THR A 111 -8.10 19.92 -19.30
N SER A 112 -7.39 20.72 -20.09
CA SER A 112 -6.81 20.32 -21.39
C SER A 112 -5.97 19.04 -21.32
N LYS A 113 -5.31 18.79 -20.19
CA LYS A 113 -4.51 17.56 -19.97
C LYS A 113 -5.37 16.31 -19.82
N SER A 114 -6.53 16.40 -19.15
CA SER A 114 -7.44 15.26 -18.98
C SER A 114 -8.17 14.95 -20.29
N TYR A 115 -8.54 15.97 -21.04
CA TYR A 115 -9.16 15.80 -22.36
C TYR A 115 -8.20 15.18 -23.37
N ASP A 116 -6.96 15.66 -23.44
CA ASP A 116 -5.90 15.06 -24.27
C ASP A 116 -5.54 13.65 -23.84
N PHE A 117 -5.58 13.34 -22.54
CA PHE A 117 -5.36 12.02 -22.01
C PHE A 117 -6.47 11.06 -22.42
N ILE A 118 -7.74 11.47 -22.27
CA ILE A 118 -8.91 10.71 -22.72
C ILE A 118 -8.81 10.45 -24.22
N LEU A 119 -8.48 11.45 -25.04
CA LEU A 119 -8.30 11.29 -26.48
C LEU A 119 -7.17 10.29 -26.82
N LYS A 120 -6.01 10.41 -26.19
CA LYS A 120 -4.88 9.49 -26.40
C LYS A 120 -5.16 8.05 -25.92
N PHE A 121 -5.94 7.90 -24.86
CA PHE A 121 -6.37 6.58 -24.38
C PHE A 121 -7.35 5.94 -25.38
N ILE A 122 -8.24 6.73 -25.92
CA ILE A 122 -9.19 6.37 -26.98
C ILE A 122 -8.45 5.92 -28.24
N GLU A 123 -7.49 6.71 -28.69
CA GLU A 123 -6.66 6.43 -29.88
C GLU A 123 -5.86 5.12 -29.76
N ARG A 124 -5.41 4.76 -28.55
CA ARG A 124 -4.71 3.49 -28.31
C ARG A 124 -5.60 2.24 -28.40
N LYS A 125 -6.93 2.37 -28.33
CA LYS A 125 -7.90 1.25 -28.45
C LYS A 125 -8.66 1.23 -29.79
N GLU A 126 -8.10 1.82 -30.82
CA GLU A 126 -8.74 2.09 -32.14
C GLU A 126 -9.34 0.91 -32.93
N ASN A 127 -9.21 -0.33 -32.49
CA ASN A 127 -9.68 -1.50 -33.24
C ASN A 127 -11.11 -1.97 -32.90
N ASN A 128 -11.88 -1.27 -32.06
CA ASN A 128 -13.23 -1.67 -31.69
C ASN A 128 -14.26 -0.64 -32.16
N PHE A 129 -15.09 -1.00 -33.16
CA PHE A 129 -16.13 -0.15 -33.76
C PHE A 129 -17.18 0.33 -32.71
N ALA A 130 -17.60 -0.54 -31.81
CA ALA A 130 -18.56 -0.19 -30.75
C ALA A 130 -18.00 0.88 -29.79
N TYR A 131 -16.70 0.89 -29.60
CA TYR A 131 -15.98 1.85 -28.76
C TYR A 131 -15.91 3.24 -29.43
N LYS A 132 -15.72 3.31 -30.77
CA LYS A 132 -15.73 4.58 -31.51
C LYS A 132 -17.12 5.25 -31.48
N GLU A 133 -18.19 4.49 -31.61
CA GLU A 133 -19.56 4.99 -31.49
C GLU A 133 -19.89 5.46 -30.07
N PHE A 134 -19.44 4.74 -29.04
CA PHE A 134 -19.57 5.14 -27.64
C PHE A 134 -18.88 6.48 -27.36
N ILE A 135 -17.67 6.68 -27.88
CA ILE A 135 -16.90 7.91 -27.71
C ILE A 135 -17.50 9.09 -28.46
N LYS A 136 -18.03 8.86 -29.67
CA LYS A 136 -18.76 9.88 -30.43
C LYS A 136 -20.02 10.32 -29.66
N SER A 137 -20.71 9.38 -29.05
CA SER A 137 -21.83 9.64 -28.16
C SER A 137 -21.42 10.41 -26.91
N LEU A 138 -20.30 10.07 -26.27
CA LEU A 138 -19.71 10.77 -25.14
C LEU A 138 -19.35 12.23 -25.49
N ARG A 139 -18.77 12.51 -26.65
CA ARG A 139 -18.46 13.87 -27.12
C ARG A 139 -19.74 14.69 -27.27
N ASN A 140 -20.74 14.15 -27.94
CA ASN A 140 -22.03 14.81 -28.14
C ASN A 140 -22.74 15.09 -26.79
N LEU A 141 -22.53 14.26 -25.78
CA LEU A 141 -23.14 14.35 -24.45
C LEU A 141 -22.47 15.39 -23.55
N LEU A 142 -21.14 15.48 -23.61
CA LEU A 142 -20.37 16.51 -22.90
C LEU A 142 -20.71 17.93 -23.41
N ASP A 143 -21.08 18.05 -24.68
CA ASP A 143 -21.51 19.32 -25.28
C ASP A 143 -22.95 19.75 -24.87
N LEU A 144 -23.80 18.79 -24.44
CA LEU A 144 -25.22 19.03 -24.15
C LEU A 144 -25.55 19.57 -22.75
N LYS A 145 -24.60 19.52 -21.80
CA LYS A 145 -24.79 19.93 -20.39
C LYS A 145 -26.05 19.36 -19.70
N ASP A 146 -26.50 18.19 -20.13
CA ASP A 146 -27.69 17.53 -19.58
C ASP A 146 -27.32 16.81 -18.27
N SER A 147 -27.86 17.28 -17.14
CA SER A 147 -27.56 16.76 -15.80
C SER A 147 -27.90 15.28 -15.62
N ALA A 148 -28.98 14.78 -16.22
CA ALA A 148 -29.37 13.38 -16.12
C ALA A 148 -28.40 12.44 -16.83
N MET A 149 -27.79 12.92 -17.91
CA MET A 149 -26.86 12.17 -18.72
C MET A 149 -25.46 12.19 -18.11
N VAL A 150 -25.07 13.29 -17.46
CA VAL A 150 -23.84 13.38 -16.66
C VAL A 150 -23.83 12.33 -15.57
N GLU A 151 -24.95 12.12 -14.89
CA GLU A 151 -25.14 11.10 -13.87
C GLU A 151 -24.92 9.67 -14.40
N LEU A 152 -25.39 9.37 -15.61
CA LEU A 152 -25.25 8.05 -16.25
C LEU A 152 -23.78 7.76 -16.64
N ILE A 153 -23.05 8.81 -17.04
CA ILE A 153 -21.66 8.67 -17.52
C ILE A 153 -20.62 8.89 -16.41
N LYS A 154 -21.00 9.50 -15.30
CA LYS A 154 -20.14 9.82 -14.16
C LYS A 154 -19.27 8.66 -13.71
N PRO A 155 -19.80 7.41 -13.50
CA PRO A 155 -18.96 6.27 -13.11
C PRO A 155 -17.91 5.90 -14.18
N ALA A 156 -18.27 6.02 -15.45
CA ALA A 156 -17.35 5.74 -16.54
C ALA A 156 -16.28 6.83 -16.71
N LEU A 157 -16.65 8.10 -16.56
CA LEU A 157 -15.72 9.24 -16.55
C LEU A 157 -14.79 9.18 -15.36
N VAL A 158 -15.33 8.89 -14.17
CA VAL A 158 -14.53 8.66 -12.96
C VAL A 158 -13.56 7.51 -13.18
N GLY A 159 -14.00 6.38 -13.73
CA GLY A 159 -13.12 5.25 -14.07
C GLY A 159 -12.01 5.63 -15.05
N LEU A 160 -12.32 6.43 -16.06
CA LEU A 160 -11.35 6.86 -17.07
C LEU A 160 -10.38 7.94 -16.55
N LEU A 161 -10.88 8.93 -15.82
CA LEU A 161 -10.07 10.03 -15.25
C LEU A 161 -9.18 9.54 -14.12
N TYR A 162 -9.64 8.53 -13.38
CA TYR A 162 -8.96 7.99 -12.20
C TYR A 162 -8.38 6.58 -12.41
N GLU A 163 -8.25 6.11 -13.64
CA GLU A 163 -7.43 4.90 -13.90
C GLU A 163 -6.01 5.06 -13.32
N GLU A 164 -5.56 6.30 -13.15
CA GLU A 164 -4.34 6.65 -12.45
C GLU A 164 -4.47 6.66 -10.91
N CYS A 165 -5.69 6.59 -10.38
CA CYS A 165 -5.99 6.68 -8.94
C CYS A 165 -6.54 5.37 -8.35
N ILE A 166 -6.34 4.22 -9.02
CA ILE A 166 -6.68 2.93 -8.42
C ILE A 166 -5.55 2.53 -7.47
N PRO A 167 -5.81 2.38 -6.15
CA PRO A 167 -4.80 1.97 -5.20
C PRO A 167 -4.33 0.56 -5.52
N VAL A 168 -3.06 0.29 -5.31
CA VAL A 168 -2.55 -1.08 -5.29
C VAL A 168 -2.48 -1.53 -3.84
N TYR A 169 -3.26 -2.55 -3.51
CA TYR A 169 -3.29 -3.14 -2.18
C TYR A 169 -2.71 -4.54 -2.22
N ILE A 170 -1.64 -4.75 -1.45
CA ILE A 170 -0.96 -6.04 -1.30
C ILE A 170 -1.23 -6.56 0.12
N PRO A 171 -2.12 -7.56 0.28
CA PRO A 171 -2.53 -8.05 1.59
C PRO A 171 -1.44 -8.87 2.29
N ALA A 172 -1.59 -9.05 3.62
CA ALA A 172 -0.76 -9.98 4.38
C ALA A 172 -1.03 -11.43 3.94
N GLU A 173 -2.27 -11.75 3.59
CA GLU A 173 -2.72 -13.09 3.16
C GLU A 173 -2.25 -13.49 1.75
N ARG A 174 -1.33 -12.76 1.14
CA ARG A 174 -0.81 -13.00 -0.23
C ARG A 174 -0.26 -14.41 -0.45
N LEU A 175 0.14 -15.11 0.61
CA LEU A 175 0.53 -16.51 0.57
C LEU A 175 -0.55 -17.42 -0.01
N LEU A 176 -1.83 -17.12 0.22
CA LEU A 176 -2.97 -17.89 -0.30
C LEU A 176 -2.94 -17.96 -1.82
N ILE A 177 -2.52 -16.88 -2.49
CA ILE A 177 -2.51 -16.78 -3.95
C ILE A 177 -1.50 -17.77 -4.56
N SER A 178 -0.28 -17.86 -3.99
CA SER A 178 0.75 -18.81 -4.45
C SER A 178 0.44 -20.25 -4.08
N THR A 179 -0.18 -20.48 -2.92
CA THR A 179 -0.51 -21.81 -2.44
C THR A 179 -1.67 -22.43 -3.23
N PHE A 180 -2.69 -21.64 -3.55
CA PHE A 180 -3.93 -22.11 -4.19
C PHE A 180 -4.07 -21.70 -5.64
N SER A 181 -3.02 -21.25 -6.31
CA SER A 181 -3.04 -20.78 -7.70
C SER A 181 -3.77 -21.72 -8.67
N ASN A 182 -3.65 -23.03 -8.46
CA ASN A 182 -4.29 -24.06 -9.30
C ASN A 182 -5.68 -24.51 -8.79
N SER A 183 -6.13 -24.05 -7.62
CA SER A 183 -7.36 -24.55 -6.95
C SER A 183 -8.33 -23.42 -6.56
N ILE A 184 -8.00 -22.17 -6.87
CA ILE A 184 -8.78 -21.01 -6.43
C ILE A 184 -10.22 -21.05 -6.97
N PHE A 185 -10.39 -21.50 -8.22
CA PHE A 185 -11.73 -21.67 -8.81
C PHE A 185 -12.54 -22.76 -8.11
N SER A 186 -11.89 -23.86 -7.71
CA SER A 186 -12.56 -24.93 -6.95
C SER A 186 -13.00 -24.44 -5.57
N LEU A 187 -12.20 -23.62 -4.90
CA LEU A 187 -12.55 -23.00 -3.62
C LEU A 187 -13.73 -22.04 -3.77
N LEU A 188 -13.74 -21.19 -4.79
CA LEU A 188 -14.83 -20.27 -5.07
C LEU A 188 -16.12 -21.05 -5.40
N GLN A 189 -16.04 -22.13 -6.19
CA GLN A 189 -17.18 -22.98 -6.51
C GLN A 189 -17.71 -23.72 -5.28
N ALA A 190 -16.84 -24.07 -4.32
CA ALA A 190 -17.22 -24.65 -3.03
C ALA A 190 -17.84 -23.63 -2.06
N GLY A 191 -18.01 -22.36 -2.47
CA GLY A 191 -18.61 -21.31 -1.64
C GLY A 191 -17.67 -20.68 -0.63
N ALA A 192 -16.35 -20.80 -0.80
CA ALA A 192 -15.39 -20.12 0.06
C ALA A 192 -15.55 -18.60 -0.06
N SER A 193 -15.81 -17.93 1.05
CA SER A 193 -15.89 -16.48 1.12
C SER A 193 -14.47 -15.89 1.19
N ILE A 194 -13.98 -15.39 0.05
CA ILE A 194 -12.70 -14.69 -0.05
C ILE A 194 -12.99 -13.19 -0.16
N PRO A 195 -12.43 -12.32 0.70
CA PRO A 195 -12.60 -10.88 0.60
C PRO A 195 -12.23 -10.34 -0.79
N ASP A 196 -12.99 -9.36 -1.28
CA ASP A 196 -12.79 -8.85 -2.64
C ASP A 196 -11.43 -8.18 -2.84
N CYS A 197 -10.88 -7.55 -1.80
CA CYS A 197 -9.53 -6.99 -1.87
C CYS A 197 -8.44 -8.06 -2.12
N ILE A 198 -8.65 -9.29 -1.65
CA ILE A 198 -7.74 -10.42 -1.92
C ILE A 198 -7.93 -10.93 -3.36
N LYS A 199 -9.18 -10.97 -3.85
CA LYS A 199 -9.49 -11.31 -5.26
C LYS A 199 -8.87 -10.29 -6.22
N ASP A 200 -8.99 -8.99 -5.89
CA ASP A 200 -8.38 -7.91 -6.67
C ASP A 200 -6.85 -8.07 -6.74
N PHE A 201 -6.21 -8.35 -5.60
CA PHE A 201 -4.78 -8.65 -5.57
C PHE A 201 -4.41 -9.88 -6.41
N GLY A 202 -5.20 -10.95 -6.33
CA GLY A 202 -5.03 -12.13 -7.18
C GLY A 202 -5.07 -11.79 -8.68
N SER A 203 -6.00 -10.93 -9.09
CA SER A 203 -6.09 -10.45 -10.48
C SER A 203 -4.86 -9.62 -10.89
N LEU A 204 -4.33 -8.78 -9.99
CA LEU A 204 -3.08 -8.05 -10.24
C LEU A 204 -1.89 -9.00 -10.38
N TYR A 205 -1.81 -10.01 -9.53
CA TYR A 205 -0.78 -11.04 -9.60
C TYR A 205 -0.82 -11.80 -10.92
N GLU A 206 -2.00 -12.24 -11.37
CA GLU A 206 -2.16 -12.92 -12.67
C GLU A 206 -1.70 -12.06 -13.85
N LYS A 207 -2.06 -10.78 -13.88
CA LYS A 207 -1.59 -9.82 -14.90
C LYS A 207 -0.08 -9.67 -14.88
N ALA A 208 0.51 -9.55 -13.70
CA ALA A 208 1.95 -9.44 -13.53
C ALA A 208 2.69 -10.72 -14.01
N ARG A 209 2.17 -11.91 -13.71
CA ARG A 209 2.72 -13.19 -14.21
C ARG A 209 2.78 -13.25 -15.73
N ILE A 210 1.73 -12.78 -16.42
CA ILE A 210 1.69 -12.74 -17.88
C ILE A 210 2.76 -11.78 -18.42
N GLN A 211 2.95 -10.65 -17.76
CA GLN A 211 3.93 -9.62 -18.17
C GLN A 211 5.37 -10.12 -18.00
N TYR A 212 5.71 -10.69 -16.85
CA TYR A 212 7.10 -10.96 -16.50
C TYR A 212 7.61 -12.32 -16.96
N LYS A 213 6.76 -13.33 -17.12
CA LYS A 213 7.13 -14.72 -17.53
C LYS A 213 8.30 -15.34 -16.73
N ASN A 214 9.44 -14.64 -16.64
CA ASN A 214 10.62 -15.04 -15.87
C ASN A 214 11.15 -13.83 -15.08
N ILE A 215 11.57 -14.05 -13.85
CA ILE A 215 12.19 -13.03 -13.00
C ILE A 215 13.34 -13.61 -12.17
N ASP A 216 14.32 -12.77 -11.88
CA ASP A 216 15.39 -13.06 -10.92
C ASP A 216 15.12 -12.27 -9.63
N ILE A 217 15.11 -12.97 -8.50
CA ILE A 217 14.98 -12.36 -7.18
C ILE A 217 16.28 -12.59 -6.41
N ASN A 218 17.24 -11.69 -6.65
CA ASN A 218 18.62 -11.83 -6.14
C ASN A 218 18.71 -11.86 -4.61
N ILE A 219 17.78 -11.20 -3.89
CA ILE A 219 17.75 -11.22 -2.42
C ILE A 219 17.45 -12.59 -1.82
N LEU A 220 16.96 -13.52 -2.61
CA LEU A 220 16.64 -14.90 -2.24
C LEU A 220 17.48 -15.93 -3.02
N ASP A 221 18.35 -15.51 -3.92
CA ASP A 221 19.10 -16.36 -4.83
C ASP A 221 18.21 -17.34 -5.61
N ILE A 222 17.10 -16.82 -6.18
CA ILE A 222 16.15 -17.62 -6.95
C ILE A 222 15.83 -17.01 -8.32
N LYS A 223 15.46 -17.89 -9.24
CA LYS A 223 14.81 -17.53 -10.50
C LYS A 223 13.42 -18.13 -10.54
N VAL A 224 12.45 -17.35 -10.98
CA VAL A 224 11.05 -17.78 -11.04
C VAL A 224 10.60 -17.79 -12.49
N SER A 225 9.97 -18.88 -12.90
CA SER A 225 9.35 -19.03 -14.22
C SER A 225 7.85 -19.24 -14.06
N PHE A 226 7.08 -18.37 -14.71
CA PHE A 226 5.62 -18.41 -14.68
C PHE A 226 5.11 -19.14 -15.94
N ASN A 227 4.48 -20.29 -15.74
CA ASN A 227 4.03 -21.17 -16.80
C ASN A 227 2.54 -21.55 -16.62
N ASN A 228 1.87 -21.89 -17.73
CA ASN A 228 0.48 -22.35 -17.70
C ASN A 228 0.30 -23.68 -16.91
N ASN A 229 1.35 -24.50 -16.85
CA ASN A 229 1.34 -25.79 -16.16
C ASN A 229 1.75 -25.69 -14.67
N GLY A 230 1.92 -24.48 -14.16
CA GLY A 230 2.35 -24.18 -12.81
C GLY A 230 3.67 -23.41 -12.77
N ASP A 231 3.82 -22.59 -11.75
CA ASP A 231 5.01 -21.76 -11.58
C ASP A 231 6.13 -22.59 -10.95
N THR A 232 7.35 -22.38 -11.44
CA THR A 232 8.54 -23.06 -10.95
C THR A 232 9.56 -22.06 -10.41
N VAL A 233 10.33 -22.50 -9.45
CA VAL A 233 11.39 -21.74 -8.78
C VAL A 233 12.69 -22.55 -8.89
N TYR A 234 13.69 -21.94 -9.49
CA TYR A 234 15.04 -22.46 -9.50
C TYR A 234 15.82 -21.90 -8.32
N LEU A 235 16.19 -22.77 -7.37
CA LEU A 235 16.99 -22.46 -6.18
C LEU A 235 18.47 -22.48 -6.58
N MET A 236 19.11 -21.31 -6.69
CA MET A 236 20.50 -21.22 -7.21
C MET A 236 21.49 -21.91 -6.28
N ASN A 237 21.32 -21.81 -4.97
CA ASN A 237 22.20 -22.42 -3.98
C ASN A 237 22.14 -23.95 -3.97
N GLU A 238 20.98 -24.53 -4.35
CA GLU A 238 20.77 -25.98 -4.38
C GLU A 238 20.90 -26.56 -5.79
N ASN A 239 21.03 -25.69 -6.80
CA ASN A 239 21.01 -26.07 -8.23
C ASN A 239 19.80 -26.95 -8.59
N LYS A 240 18.61 -26.56 -8.10
CA LYS A 240 17.40 -27.38 -8.18
C LYS A 240 16.19 -26.56 -8.57
N GLU A 241 15.37 -27.12 -9.47
CA GLU A 241 14.05 -26.57 -9.81
C GLU A 241 12.95 -27.27 -9.01
N VAL A 242 12.03 -26.49 -8.44
CA VAL A 242 10.89 -26.97 -7.66
C VAL A 242 9.63 -26.19 -8.04
N LYS A 243 8.45 -26.76 -7.81
CA LYS A 243 7.18 -25.99 -7.97
C LYS A 243 7.10 -24.90 -6.91
N LEU A 244 6.56 -23.75 -7.26
CA LEU A 244 6.35 -22.64 -6.31
C LEU A 244 5.60 -23.09 -5.06
N SER A 245 4.55 -23.90 -5.20
CA SER A 245 3.77 -24.44 -4.08
C SER A 245 4.54 -25.40 -3.15
N GLN A 246 5.72 -25.84 -3.54
CA GLN A 246 6.61 -26.71 -2.75
C GLN A 246 7.79 -25.97 -2.13
N THR A 247 7.89 -24.67 -2.34
CA THR A 247 8.93 -23.83 -1.73
C THR A 247 8.55 -23.41 -0.30
N SER A 248 9.47 -22.74 0.39
CA SER A 248 9.19 -22.18 1.73
C SER A 248 8.10 -21.10 1.68
N SER A 249 7.40 -20.90 2.81
CA SER A 249 6.38 -19.87 2.96
C SER A 249 6.93 -18.45 2.67
N GLY A 250 8.20 -18.20 2.98
CA GLY A 250 8.86 -16.93 2.65
C GLY A 250 8.94 -16.69 1.15
N ILE A 251 9.38 -17.68 0.38
CA ILE A 251 9.44 -17.60 -1.09
C ILE A 251 8.02 -17.43 -1.66
N GLN A 252 7.06 -18.22 -1.19
CA GLN A 252 5.67 -18.13 -1.63
C GLN A 252 5.02 -16.77 -1.31
N SER A 253 5.42 -16.13 -0.21
CA SER A 253 4.92 -14.81 0.20
C SER A 253 5.56 -13.66 -0.61
N ILE A 254 6.86 -13.77 -0.90
CA ILE A 254 7.60 -12.68 -1.53
C ILE A 254 7.33 -12.56 -3.03
N ILE A 255 7.14 -13.67 -3.75
CA ILE A 255 6.98 -13.67 -5.20
C ILE A 255 5.76 -12.84 -5.66
N PRO A 256 4.54 -13.02 -5.11
CA PRO A 256 3.40 -12.19 -5.47
C PRO A 256 3.61 -10.70 -5.16
N LEU A 257 4.19 -10.38 -4.01
CA LEU A 257 4.55 -9.02 -3.64
C LEU A 257 5.53 -8.44 -4.67
N TRP A 258 6.60 -9.16 -4.99
CA TRP A 258 7.69 -8.71 -5.86
C TRP A 258 7.20 -8.32 -7.25
N ILE A 259 6.41 -9.18 -7.90
CA ILE A 259 5.97 -8.90 -9.29
C ILE A 259 4.90 -7.83 -9.36
N VAL A 260 3.94 -7.80 -8.42
CA VAL A 260 2.92 -6.75 -8.37
C VAL A 260 3.55 -5.40 -8.03
N PHE A 261 4.50 -5.38 -7.11
CA PHE A 261 5.24 -4.18 -6.76
C PHE A 261 6.06 -3.63 -7.95
N ASN A 262 6.79 -4.49 -8.68
CA ASN A 262 7.52 -4.06 -9.87
C ASN A 262 6.58 -3.48 -10.93
N GLN A 263 5.46 -4.15 -11.21
CA GLN A 263 4.45 -3.65 -12.16
C GLN A 263 3.91 -2.28 -11.74
N TYR A 264 3.67 -2.09 -10.43
CA TYR A 264 3.26 -0.79 -9.89
C TYR A 264 4.32 0.29 -10.17
N VAL A 265 5.58 0.06 -9.84
CA VAL A 265 6.66 1.05 -10.02
C VAL A 265 6.86 1.37 -11.50
N GLU A 266 6.85 0.36 -12.37
CA GLU A 266 6.99 0.53 -13.83
C GLU A 266 5.85 1.31 -14.46
N SER A 267 4.66 1.28 -13.87
CA SER A 267 3.50 2.05 -14.34
C SER A 267 3.71 3.56 -14.28
N LYS A 268 4.61 4.05 -13.41
CA LYS A 268 4.90 5.47 -13.11
C LYS A 268 3.66 6.30 -12.74
N LYS A 269 2.58 5.66 -12.33
CA LYS A 269 1.34 6.32 -11.93
C LYS A 269 1.47 6.94 -10.55
N LYS A 270 0.70 8.01 -10.29
CA LYS A 270 0.58 8.65 -8.97
C LYS A 270 -0.47 7.93 -8.12
N GLN A 271 -0.23 6.67 -7.80
CA GLN A 271 -1.14 5.86 -6.99
C GLN A 271 -0.58 5.67 -5.60
N ILE A 272 -1.46 5.38 -4.64
CA ILE A 272 -1.04 4.88 -3.35
C ILE A 272 -0.83 3.37 -3.45
N LEU A 273 0.29 2.91 -2.92
CA LEU A 273 0.58 1.49 -2.74
C LEU A 273 0.47 1.15 -1.26
N VAL A 274 -0.37 0.21 -0.92
CA VAL A 274 -0.51 -0.31 0.45
C VAL A 274 0.07 -1.71 0.49
N ILE A 275 1.02 -1.96 1.38
CA ILE A 275 1.60 -3.27 1.61
C ILE A 275 1.41 -3.65 3.08
N GLU A 276 0.67 -4.71 3.33
CA GLU A 276 0.58 -5.26 4.68
C GLU A 276 1.69 -6.27 4.92
N GLU A 277 2.41 -6.06 6.02
CA GLU A 277 3.44 -6.94 6.56
C GLU A 277 4.38 -7.50 5.48
N PRO A 278 5.16 -6.65 4.77
CA PRO A 278 6.07 -7.12 3.72
C PRO A 278 7.07 -8.16 4.23
N GLU A 279 7.42 -8.08 5.51
CA GLU A 279 8.35 -8.95 6.21
C GLU A 279 7.81 -10.34 6.56
N LEU A 280 6.53 -10.59 6.35
CA LEU A 280 5.87 -11.83 6.78
C LEU A 280 6.57 -13.09 6.24
N ASN A 281 6.83 -14.06 7.13
CA ASN A 281 7.54 -15.32 6.83
C ASN A 281 9.01 -15.16 6.39
N LEU A 282 9.63 -14.00 6.61
CA LEU A 282 11.02 -13.77 6.24
C LEU A 282 11.94 -13.73 7.46
N PHE A 283 13.14 -14.25 7.28
CA PHE A 283 14.20 -14.09 8.27
C PHE A 283 14.67 -12.62 8.36
N PRO A 284 15.09 -12.12 9.54
CA PRO A 284 15.45 -10.71 9.74
C PRO A 284 16.43 -10.12 8.71
N SER A 285 17.45 -10.86 8.30
CA SER A 285 18.37 -10.37 7.26
C SER A 285 17.69 -10.19 5.89
N THR A 286 16.75 -11.08 5.54
CA THR A 286 15.97 -10.98 4.30
C THR A 286 14.98 -9.79 4.37
N GLN A 287 14.42 -9.51 5.55
CA GLN A 287 13.58 -8.33 5.78
C GLN A 287 14.35 -7.04 5.46
N HIS A 288 15.59 -6.93 5.94
CA HIS A 288 16.47 -5.78 5.65
C HIS A 288 16.62 -5.58 4.13
N PHE A 289 17.02 -6.61 3.40
CA PHE A 289 17.20 -6.50 1.94
C PHE A 289 15.92 -6.18 1.19
N LEU A 290 14.78 -6.74 1.63
CA LEU A 290 13.49 -6.47 1.02
C LEU A 290 13.08 -5.00 1.18
N ILE A 291 13.19 -4.45 2.40
CA ILE A 291 12.82 -3.06 2.68
C ILE A 291 13.75 -2.10 1.94
N ASP A 292 15.05 -2.34 1.96
CA ASP A 292 16.00 -1.53 1.18
C ASP A 292 15.65 -1.52 -0.32
N TRP A 293 15.32 -2.68 -0.89
CA TRP A 293 14.88 -2.81 -2.27
C TRP A 293 13.57 -2.06 -2.55
N ILE A 294 12.56 -2.19 -1.67
CA ILE A 294 11.29 -1.46 -1.79
C ILE A 294 11.56 0.05 -1.77
N MET A 295 12.33 0.56 -0.81
CA MET A 295 12.62 1.98 -0.68
C MET A 295 13.38 2.51 -1.89
N ARG A 296 14.37 1.77 -2.38
CA ARG A 296 15.12 2.13 -3.60
C ARG A 296 14.19 2.28 -4.79
N LYS A 297 13.29 1.32 -5.01
CA LYS A 297 12.33 1.35 -6.11
C LYS A 297 11.30 2.47 -5.97
N MET A 298 10.83 2.74 -4.75
CA MET A 298 9.87 3.82 -4.49
C MET A 298 10.43 5.22 -4.75
N ARG A 299 11.75 5.42 -4.73
CA ARG A 299 12.36 6.69 -5.17
C ARG A 299 12.07 7.01 -6.64
N GLU A 300 11.97 5.98 -7.47
CA GLU A 300 11.69 6.08 -8.91
C GLU A 300 10.19 6.23 -9.19
N SER A 301 9.33 5.96 -8.19
CA SER A 301 7.88 6.07 -8.28
C SER A 301 7.40 7.49 -7.99
N ASN A 302 6.35 7.90 -8.71
CA ASN A 302 5.60 9.14 -8.45
C ASN A 302 4.54 8.98 -7.36
N GLY A 303 4.24 7.75 -6.93
CA GLY A 303 3.23 7.44 -5.94
C GLY A 303 3.73 7.52 -4.50
N SER A 304 2.84 7.21 -3.56
CA SER A 304 3.12 7.04 -2.14
C SER A 304 2.99 5.59 -1.72
N ILE A 305 3.61 5.25 -0.58
CA ILE A 305 3.54 3.91 -0.01
C ILE A 305 3.08 3.96 1.44
N VAL A 306 2.23 3.00 1.80
CA VAL A 306 1.84 2.69 3.19
C VAL A 306 2.30 1.27 3.49
N ILE A 307 3.07 1.11 4.55
CA ILE A 307 3.53 -0.19 5.05
C ILE A 307 2.99 -0.40 6.46
N THR A 308 2.23 -1.46 6.66
CA THR A 308 1.94 -1.95 8.01
C THR A 308 2.97 -2.99 8.41
N THR A 309 3.43 -2.97 9.64
CA THR A 309 4.48 -3.90 10.11
C THR A 309 4.36 -4.22 11.60
N HIS A 310 4.89 -5.37 11.98
CA HIS A 310 5.16 -5.76 13.37
C HIS A 310 6.66 -5.84 13.66
N SER A 311 7.51 -5.64 12.64
CA SER A 311 8.95 -5.83 12.75
C SER A 311 9.68 -4.52 13.06
N PRO A 312 10.45 -4.44 14.15
CA PRO A 312 11.34 -3.32 14.43
C PRO A 312 12.39 -3.14 13.33
N TYR A 313 12.80 -4.22 12.67
CA TYR A 313 13.80 -4.18 11.62
C TYR A 313 13.37 -3.34 10.42
N VAL A 314 12.07 -3.29 10.11
CA VAL A 314 11.54 -2.44 9.03
C VAL A 314 11.83 -0.97 9.33
N LEU A 315 11.55 -0.49 10.55
CA LEU A 315 11.83 0.90 10.92
C LEU A 315 13.32 1.17 11.02
N SER A 316 14.11 0.24 11.60
CA SER A 316 15.56 0.41 11.72
C SER A 316 16.26 0.56 10.35
N VAL A 317 15.79 -0.17 9.33
CA VAL A 317 16.30 0.01 7.96
C VAL A 317 15.99 1.42 7.46
N VAL A 318 14.76 1.88 7.62
CA VAL A 318 14.34 3.21 7.14
C VAL A 318 15.05 4.32 7.89
N ASP A 319 15.27 4.19 9.21
CA ASP A 319 16.06 5.12 10.01
C ASP A 319 17.49 5.27 9.49
N ASN A 320 18.13 4.15 9.14
CA ASN A 320 19.46 4.18 8.54
C ASN A 320 19.48 4.94 7.20
N LEU A 321 18.44 4.78 6.37
CA LEU A 321 18.32 5.48 5.09
C LEU A 321 18.09 6.99 5.29
N ILE A 322 17.31 7.37 6.30
CA ILE A 322 17.06 8.76 6.69
C ILE A 322 18.35 9.39 7.24
N LEU A 323 19.01 8.72 8.20
CA LEU A 323 20.24 9.21 8.81
C LEU A 323 21.32 9.45 7.76
N ALA A 324 21.50 8.52 6.82
CA ALA A 324 22.46 8.67 5.73
C ALA A 324 22.14 9.88 4.83
N GLN A 325 20.84 10.14 4.56
CA GLN A 325 20.40 11.34 3.83
C GLN A 325 20.73 12.62 4.59
N GLU A 326 20.46 12.68 5.89
CA GLU A 326 20.76 13.85 6.72
C GLU A 326 22.26 14.12 6.84
N ILE A 327 23.07 13.07 6.98
CA ILE A 327 24.56 13.19 6.96
C ILE A 327 25.00 13.77 5.61
N LEU A 328 24.48 13.29 4.51
CA LEU A 328 24.81 13.77 3.18
C LEU A 328 24.44 15.24 2.99
N LYS A 329 23.26 15.66 3.46
CA LYS A 329 22.83 17.06 3.46
C LYS A 329 23.79 17.94 4.27
N LYS A 330 24.08 17.58 5.54
CA LYS A 330 24.98 18.31 6.45
C LYS A 330 26.40 18.40 5.91
N SER A 331 26.87 17.40 5.18
CA SER A 331 28.21 17.39 4.59
C SER A 331 28.34 18.22 3.30
N ASN A 332 27.28 18.91 2.86
CA ASN A 332 27.21 19.57 1.55
C ASN A 332 27.62 18.64 0.39
N LYS A 333 27.25 17.36 0.48
CA LYS A 333 27.52 16.32 -0.52
C LYS A 333 29.02 16.12 -0.82
N LYS A 334 29.88 16.25 0.18
CA LYS A 334 31.33 16.00 0.03
C LYS A 334 31.58 14.58 -0.52
N LYS A 335 32.41 14.44 -1.53
CA LYS A 335 32.71 13.16 -2.21
C LYS A 335 33.14 12.04 -1.25
N LEU A 336 33.97 12.38 -0.24
CA LEU A 336 34.42 11.40 0.76
C LEU A 336 33.27 10.86 1.62
N VAL A 337 32.30 11.71 2.00
CA VAL A 337 31.14 11.30 2.78
C VAL A 337 30.24 10.42 1.92
N LEU A 338 30.03 10.82 0.66
CA LEU A 338 29.24 10.05 -0.29
C LEU A 338 29.82 8.64 -0.52
N SER A 339 31.16 8.50 -0.67
CA SER A 339 31.78 7.19 -0.86
C SER A 339 31.58 6.29 0.37
N LYS A 340 31.77 6.83 1.59
CA LYS A 340 31.54 6.07 2.82
C LYS A 340 30.08 5.62 2.99
N ILE A 341 29.12 6.51 2.68
CA ILE A 341 27.69 6.13 2.71
C ILE A 341 27.43 5.02 1.69
N LYS A 342 27.98 5.11 0.48
CA LYS A 342 27.82 4.10 -0.56
C LYS A 342 28.42 2.74 -0.20
N GLU A 343 29.48 2.71 0.60
CA GLU A 343 30.04 1.45 1.13
C GLU A 343 29.08 0.78 2.13
N LEU A 344 28.41 1.58 2.99
CA LEU A 344 27.47 1.09 4.00
C LEU A 344 26.08 0.80 3.42
N ILE A 345 25.63 1.62 2.49
CA ILE A 345 24.32 1.54 1.84
C ILE A 345 24.51 1.52 0.32
N PRO A 346 24.91 0.38 -0.27
CA PRO A 346 25.19 0.29 -1.71
C PRO A 346 24.01 0.65 -2.60
N SER A 347 22.79 0.41 -2.12
CA SER A 347 21.54 0.74 -2.82
C SER A 347 21.34 2.24 -3.02
N MET A 348 21.92 3.07 -2.14
CA MET A 348 21.68 4.51 -2.06
C MET A 348 20.19 4.88 -2.01
N ALA A 349 19.38 4.06 -1.35
CA ALA A 349 17.93 4.26 -1.19
C ALA A 349 17.60 5.36 -0.18
N LEU A 350 18.35 6.46 -0.18
CA LEU A 350 18.26 7.53 0.80
C LEU A 350 16.87 8.21 0.79
N ILE A 351 16.34 8.48 1.98
CA ILE A 351 14.97 9.00 2.19
C ILE A 351 15.07 10.32 2.97
N ASP A 352 14.29 11.31 2.55
CA ASP A 352 14.16 12.55 3.28
C ASP A 352 13.19 12.36 4.47
N PHE A 353 13.59 12.79 5.66
CA PHE A 353 12.75 12.69 6.86
C PHE A 353 11.40 13.39 6.70
N ASP A 354 11.38 14.53 5.99
CA ASP A 354 10.16 15.30 5.78
C ASP A 354 9.14 14.59 4.87
N ASP A 355 9.59 13.61 4.08
CA ASP A 355 8.74 12.76 3.23
C ASP A 355 8.18 11.54 3.97
N VAL A 356 8.47 11.37 5.27
CA VAL A 356 8.09 10.17 6.04
C VAL A 356 7.07 10.52 7.12
N SER A 357 6.09 9.64 7.30
CA SER A 357 5.24 9.57 8.49
C SER A 357 5.37 8.21 9.16
N SER A 358 5.35 8.16 10.49
CA SER A 358 5.47 6.93 11.27
C SER A 358 4.57 6.98 12.49
N TYR A 359 3.72 5.97 12.65
CA TYR A 359 2.71 5.93 13.70
C TYR A 359 2.74 4.60 14.45
N PHE A 360 2.69 4.69 15.78
CA PHE A 360 2.54 3.53 16.66
C PHE A 360 1.07 3.34 17.04
N PHE A 361 0.57 2.12 16.83
CA PHE A 361 -0.79 1.70 17.13
C PHE A 361 -0.80 0.92 18.43
N HIS A 362 -1.33 1.55 19.48
CA HIS A 362 -1.43 0.95 20.82
C HIS A 362 -2.57 -0.06 20.90
N SER A 363 -2.46 -0.99 21.85
CA SER A 363 -3.49 -2.01 22.10
C SER A 363 -4.81 -1.44 22.62
N ASP A 364 -4.81 -0.22 23.16
CA ASP A 364 -6.00 0.49 23.63
C ASP A 364 -6.76 1.22 22.51
N GLY A 365 -6.28 1.11 21.24
CA GLY A 365 -6.87 1.74 20.06
C GLY A 365 -6.42 3.17 19.80
N THR A 366 -5.49 3.71 20.58
CA THR A 366 -4.90 5.03 20.30
C THR A 366 -3.74 4.94 19.31
N VAL A 367 -3.58 5.96 18.48
CA VAL A 367 -2.50 6.04 17.49
C VAL A 367 -1.65 7.27 17.76
N LYS A 368 -0.34 7.07 17.86
CA LYS A 368 0.63 8.12 18.19
C LYS A 368 1.65 8.30 17.08
N ASP A 369 1.93 9.54 16.67
CA ASP A 369 3.11 9.86 15.86
C ASP A 369 4.37 9.57 16.70
N ILE A 370 5.27 8.76 16.17
CA ILE A 370 6.50 8.34 16.86
C ILE A 370 7.75 8.92 16.22
N ARG A 371 7.60 9.85 15.27
CA ARG A 371 8.75 10.55 14.71
C ARG A 371 9.38 11.47 15.74
N ASP A 372 10.68 11.36 15.91
CA ASP A 372 11.49 12.34 16.65
C ASP A 372 12.02 13.38 15.65
N THR A 373 11.51 14.61 15.76
CA THR A 373 11.88 15.72 14.86
C THR A 373 13.24 16.31 15.19
N ASP A 374 13.74 16.16 16.41
CA ASP A 374 15.00 16.73 16.86
C ASP A 374 16.19 15.93 16.33
N ILE A 375 16.11 14.60 16.44
CA ILE A 375 17.13 13.69 15.94
C ILE A 375 16.83 13.11 14.56
N LYS A 376 15.62 13.37 14.04
CA LYS A 376 15.10 12.87 12.74
C LYS A 376 15.13 11.35 12.64
N SER A 377 14.49 10.68 13.59
CA SER A 377 14.32 9.23 13.70
C SER A 377 12.84 8.85 13.69
N LEU A 378 12.54 7.58 13.38
CA LEU A 378 11.18 7.02 13.37
C LEU A 378 10.78 6.33 14.69
N GLY A 379 11.58 6.47 15.75
CA GLY A 379 11.28 5.91 17.06
C GLY A 379 11.23 4.37 17.07
N ALA A 380 12.18 3.72 16.39
CA ALA A 380 12.27 2.25 16.35
C ALA A 380 12.41 1.62 17.74
N GLU A 381 12.93 2.37 18.72
CA GLU A 381 13.06 1.98 20.14
C GLU A 381 11.72 1.68 20.82
N TYR A 382 10.61 2.23 20.36
CA TYR A 382 9.27 1.95 20.92
C TYR A 382 8.83 0.50 20.79
N ILE A 383 9.52 -0.29 19.95
CA ILE A 383 9.08 -1.64 19.56
C ILE A 383 9.86 -2.72 20.31
N ASP A 384 11.09 -2.44 20.70
CA ASP A 384 11.99 -3.47 21.25
C ASP A 384 11.93 -3.59 22.78
N THR A 385 10.88 -3.07 23.41
CA THR A 385 10.63 -3.23 24.85
C THR A 385 10.54 -4.70 25.28
N ALA A 386 10.26 -5.62 24.35
CA ALA A 386 10.26 -7.04 24.65
C ALA A 386 11.67 -7.60 24.82
N SER A 387 12.63 -7.20 23.96
CA SER A 387 14.05 -7.58 24.07
C SER A 387 14.66 -7.03 25.36
N ASP A 388 14.39 -5.78 25.70
CA ASP A 388 14.85 -5.16 26.94
C ASP A 388 14.33 -5.92 28.17
N LYS A 389 13.03 -6.24 28.20
CA LYS A 389 12.43 -7.01 29.28
C LYS A 389 13.01 -8.43 29.41
N LEU A 390 13.20 -9.12 28.27
CA LEU A 390 13.80 -10.46 28.26
C LEU A 390 15.27 -10.41 28.67
N GLY A 391 16.02 -9.39 28.24
CA GLY A 391 17.38 -9.12 28.69
C GLY A 391 17.47 -8.92 30.19
N TYR A 392 16.61 -8.05 30.74
CA TYR A 392 16.52 -7.84 32.19
C TYR A 392 16.22 -9.15 32.95
N ILE A 393 15.25 -9.96 32.49
CA ILE A 393 14.93 -11.25 33.12
C ILE A 393 16.15 -12.18 33.08
N PHE A 394 16.86 -12.24 31.94
CA PHE A 394 18.07 -13.06 31.80
C PHE A 394 19.16 -12.60 32.77
N ASP A 395 19.42 -11.31 32.86
CA ASP A 395 20.43 -10.75 33.80
C ASP A 395 20.09 -11.04 35.25
N GLU A 396 18.80 -10.90 35.65
CA GLU A 396 18.35 -11.26 37.00
C GLU A 396 18.52 -12.76 37.30
N LEU A 397 18.22 -13.63 36.34
CA LEU A 397 18.45 -15.07 36.49
C LEU A 397 19.96 -15.39 36.64
N CYS A 398 20.84 -14.73 35.89
CA CYS A 398 22.28 -14.88 36.06
C CYS A 398 22.76 -14.34 37.41
N ASN A 399 22.13 -13.29 37.94
CA ASN A 399 22.45 -12.78 39.29
C ASN A 399 22.04 -13.76 40.38
N ILE A 400 20.88 -14.39 40.28
CA ILE A 400 20.43 -15.45 41.19
C ILE A 400 21.41 -16.62 41.16
N GLU A 401 21.80 -17.10 39.97
CA GLU A 401 22.78 -18.18 39.82
C GLU A 401 24.11 -17.89 40.53
N ARG A 402 24.61 -16.65 40.40
CA ARG A 402 25.90 -16.22 40.96
C ARG A 402 25.87 -16.04 42.49
N ASN A 403 24.74 -15.65 43.05
CA ASN A 403 24.66 -15.21 44.44
C ASN A 403 23.97 -16.19 45.36
N GLU A 404 23.18 -17.13 44.82
CA GLU A 404 22.35 -18.05 45.60
C GLU A 404 22.69 -19.53 45.38
N LEU A 405 23.55 -19.87 44.39
CA LEU A 405 24.06 -21.21 44.13
C LEU A 405 25.57 -21.30 44.30
#